data_f345a54e3356da0fdb660b79d23c36be
#
_entry.id   f345a54e3356da0fdb660b79d23c36be
#
_cell.length_a   1.000
_cell.length_b   1.000
_cell.length_c   1.000
_cell.angle_alpha   90.00
_cell.angle_beta   90.00
_cell.angle_gamma   90.00
#
_symmetry.space_group_name_H-M   'P 1'
#
loop_
_entity.id
_entity.type
_entity.pdbx_description
1 polymer ?
#
loop_
_entity_poly.entity_id
_entity_poly.type
_entity_poly.pdbx_seq_one_letter_code
_entity_poly.pdbx_strand_id
1 'polypeptide(L)'
;MNVAIVGAGAAGLMAASFIKNEYEIHIFDHNEKIGKKLFITGKGRCNITNSCEVQDLIENINTNKYFCYSPFYDFTNEQVINFFNSNGLKTKIERGNRVFPKSDKSSDVIKVFEKILKNKNVNLHLNEQVNKIYKSDTFYLTTSINKYSFDKVIIACGGKSYPNTGSNGSLYNQITRLGHTINEMKPGLSAIILKENVEELEGVSLKNIGLKCYINNKMIFNEIGEMIFTRKGISGPLVLTLSSILSKKNGDIKISIDLKPGLTDQKLDDRILRDFSDNQNKTIENAISKITIKKLILPILKSANINPNKKVNEITKFERDNLRKIIKSFDLTYVSNEKLDYAIISVGGVDVNEIDPSTMESKIVKDLYFCGEVIDVDGFTGGFNLQFAFSTGYLAGINI
;
A
#
# COMPACT_ATOMS: atom_id res chain seq x y z
N MET A 1 -8.28 6.15 -35.72
CA MET A 1 -9.00 5.81 -34.47
C MET A 1 -8.47 6.69 -33.36
N ASN A 2 -9.36 7.29 -32.57
CA ASN A 2 -9.00 8.15 -31.45
C ASN A 2 -9.30 7.46 -30.11
N VAL A 3 -8.41 7.67 -29.15
CA VAL A 3 -8.42 6.99 -27.86
C VAL A 3 -8.31 8.01 -26.72
N ALA A 4 -9.24 7.93 -25.76
CA ALA A 4 -9.14 8.70 -24.53
C ALA A 4 -8.58 7.86 -23.38
N ILE A 5 -7.65 8.42 -22.65
CA ILE A 5 -7.15 7.87 -21.38
C ILE A 5 -7.56 8.85 -20.26
N VAL A 6 -8.30 8.38 -19.28
CA VAL A 6 -8.75 9.21 -18.16
C VAL A 6 -7.90 8.93 -16.94
N GLY A 7 -6.94 9.80 -16.69
CA GLY A 7 -5.95 9.73 -15.63
C GLY A 7 -4.52 9.61 -16.15
N ALA A 8 -3.68 10.60 -15.85
CA ALA A 8 -2.25 10.66 -16.14
C ALA A 8 -1.39 10.09 -14.99
N GLY A 9 -1.87 9.04 -14.33
CA GLY A 9 -1.15 8.28 -13.31
C GLY A 9 -0.27 7.18 -13.90
N ALA A 10 0.30 6.31 -13.05
CA ALA A 10 1.20 5.23 -13.45
C ALA A 10 0.61 4.33 -14.55
N ALA A 11 -0.63 3.88 -14.38
CA ALA A 11 -1.30 2.99 -15.32
C ALA A 11 -1.64 3.68 -16.66
N GLY A 12 -2.22 4.88 -16.61
CA GLY A 12 -2.57 5.63 -17.83
C GLY A 12 -1.35 6.03 -18.66
N LEU A 13 -0.25 6.42 -17.99
CA LEU A 13 1.02 6.73 -18.67
C LEU A 13 1.64 5.49 -19.31
N MET A 14 1.56 4.34 -18.65
CA MET A 14 2.03 3.09 -19.22
C MET A 14 1.17 2.68 -20.41
N ALA A 15 -0.16 2.77 -20.32
CA ALA A 15 -1.07 2.49 -21.42
C ALA A 15 -0.74 3.34 -22.65
N ALA A 16 -0.61 4.66 -22.49
CA ALA A 16 -0.25 5.57 -23.56
C ALA A 16 1.09 5.21 -24.21
N SER A 17 2.04 4.67 -23.43
CA SER A 17 3.36 4.27 -23.93
C SER A 17 3.29 3.13 -24.95
N PHE A 18 2.26 2.28 -24.86
CA PHE A 18 2.14 1.07 -25.68
C PHE A 18 1.03 1.10 -26.73
N ILE A 19 0.12 2.06 -26.70
CA ILE A 19 -0.85 2.29 -27.79
C ILE A 19 -0.09 2.54 -29.09
N LYS A 20 -0.56 1.99 -30.21
CA LYS A 20 0.05 2.13 -31.54
C LYS A 20 0.15 3.60 -31.96
N ASN A 21 1.24 3.97 -32.65
CA ASN A 21 1.50 5.34 -33.06
C ASN A 21 0.51 5.89 -34.13
N GLU A 22 -0.21 5.01 -34.80
CA GLU A 22 -1.25 5.38 -35.79
C GLU A 22 -2.55 5.91 -35.15
N TYR A 23 -2.69 5.78 -33.84
CA TYR A 23 -3.87 6.24 -33.11
C TYR A 23 -3.63 7.63 -32.53
N GLU A 24 -4.66 8.45 -32.57
CA GLU A 24 -4.67 9.74 -31.90
C GLU A 24 -4.99 9.53 -30.40
N ILE A 25 -4.02 9.86 -29.55
CA ILE A 25 -4.10 9.58 -28.11
C ILE A 25 -4.34 10.87 -27.35
N HIS A 26 -5.40 10.90 -26.52
CA HIS A 26 -5.73 12.00 -25.62
C HIS A 26 -5.67 11.52 -24.17
N ILE A 27 -4.92 12.22 -23.31
CA ILE A 27 -4.86 11.94 -21.88
C ILE A 27 -5.49 13.11 -21.13
N PHE A 28 -6.48 12.84 -20.30
CA PHE A 28 -7.17 13.83 -19.47
C PHE A 28 -6.76 13.66 -18.00
N ASP A 29 -6.37 14.75 -17.36
CA ASP A 29 -6.13 14.79 -15.91
C ASP A 29 -6.53 16.17 -15.35
N HIS A 30 -7.16 16.19 -14.19
CA HIS A 30 -7.52 17.44 -13.54
C HIS A 30 -6.32 18.13 -12.84
N ASN A 31 -5.20 17.44 -12.70
CA ASN A 31 -3.97 18.03 -12.18
C ASN A 31 -3.20 18.84 -13.24
N GLU A 32 -2.37 19.73 -12.76
CA GLU A 32 -1.46 20.56 -13.57
C GLU A 32 -0.23 19.80 -14.09
N LYS A 33 0.00 18.56 -13.61
CA LYS A 33 1.17 17.73 -13.96
C LYS A 33 0.78 16.27 -14.01
N ILE A 34 1.45 15.51 -14.87
CA ILE A 34 1.33 14.04 -14.91
C ILE A 34 2.01 13.39 -13.71
N GLY A 35 1.58 12.19 -13.34
CA GLY A 35 2.26 11.32 -12.36
C GLY A 35 2.28 11.87 -10.93
N LYS A 36 1.35 12.71 -10.51
CA LYS A 36 1.38 13.40 -9.22
C LYS A 36 1.41 12.42 -8.04
N LYS A 37 0.61 11.34 -8.07
CA LYS A 37 0.68 10.28 -7.05
C LYS A 37 1.98 9.47 -7.18
N LEU A 38 2.43 9.17 -8.40
CA LEU A 38 3.70 8.48 -8.66
C LEU A 38 4.89 9.25 -8.06
N PHE A 39 4.86 10.59 -8.11
CA PHE A 39 5.91 11.46 -7.56
C PHE A 39 6.14 11.25 -6.06
N ILE A 40 5.10 11.00 -5.27
CA ILE A 40 5.19 10.83 -3.81
C ILE A 40 5.46 9.38 -3.38
N THR A 41 5.38 8.41 -4.29
CA THR A 41 5.59 6.99 -3.95
C THR A 41 7.02 6.74 -3.44
N GLY A 42 7.15 5.75 -2.55
CA GLY A 42 8.45 5.39 -1.98
C GLY A 42 9.15 6.55 -1.26
N LYS A 43 8.42 7.50 -0.68
CA LYS A 43 8.92 8.74 -0.05
C LYS A 43 9.69 9.62 -1.05
N GLY A 44 9.16 9.75 -2.26
CA GLY A 44 9.77 10.55 -3.34
C GLY A 44 10.87 9.83 -4.14
N ARG A 45 11.10 8.53 -3.87
CA ARG A 45 12.09 7.71 -4.58
C ARG A 45 11.47 6.86 -5.69
N CYS A 46 10.20 6.55 -5.63
CA CYS A 46 9.43 5.63 -6.47
C CYS A 46 9.96 4.18 -6.42
N ASN A 47 9.31 3.33 -5.64
CA ASN A 47 9.54 1.87 -5.68
C ASN A 47 8.82 1.29 -6.90
N ILE A 48 9.50 1.20 -8.03
CA ILE A 48 8.95 0.92 -9.37
C ILE A 48 8.27 -0.46 -9.41
N THR A 49 8.94 -1.47 -8.87
CA THR A 49 8.47 -2.86 -8.82
C THR A 49 9.25 -3.64 -7.76
N ASN A 50 9.06 -4.96 -7.74
CA ASN A 50 9.85 -5.92 -6.97
C ASN A 50 10.52 -6.91 -7.92
N SER A 51 11.78 -7.27 -7.69
CA SER A 51 12.54 -8.22 -8.53
C SER A 51 12.43 -9.67 -8.05
N CYS A 52 11.36 -10.02 -7.33
CA CYS A 52 11.06 -11.41 -6.97
C CYS A 52 10.51 -12.18 -8.15
N GLU A 53 10.35 -13.51 -8.00
CA GLU A 53 9.69 -14.34 -8.99
C GLU A 53 8.24 -13.89 -9.23
N VAL A 54 7.70 -14.11 -10.44
CA VAL A 54 6.32 -13.69 -10.78
C VAL A 54 5.29 -14.30 -9.83
N GLN A 55 5.50 -15.55 -9.41
CA GLN A 55 4.61 -16.20 -8.45
C GLN A 55 4.59 -15.45 -7.10
N ASP A 56 5.73 -14.95 -6.64
CA ASP A 56 5.82 -14.14 -5.41
C ASP A 56 5.14 -12.78 -5.59
N LEU A 57 5.17 -12.19 -6.79
CA LEU A 57 4.37 -10.98 -7.08
C LEU A 57 2.89 -11.24 -6.82
N ILE A 58 2.36 -12.36 -7.32
CA ILE A 58 0.95 -12.75 -7.17
C ILE A 58 0.61 -13.02 -5.71
N GLU A 59 1.47 -13.71 -4.95
CA GLU A 59 1.26 -13.99 -3.53
C GLU A 59 1.28 -12.73 -2.65
N ASN A 60 1.88 -11.65 -3.12
CA ASN A 60 1.88 -10.35 -2.45
C ASN A 60 0.68 -9.45 -2.84
N ILE A 61 -0.26 -9.96 -3.62
CA ILE A 61 -1.57 -9.33 -3.85
C ILE A 61 -2.53 -9.81 -2.77
N ASN A 62 -3.13 -8.88 -2.06
CA ASN A 62 -4.03 -9.14 -0.94
C ASN A 62 -5.48 -9.44 -1.41
N THR A 63 -5.98 -8.66 -2.38
CA THR A 63 -7.35 -8.79 -2.90
C THR A 63 -7.31 -9.22 -4.37
N ASN A 64 -8.13 -10.23 -4.72
CA ASN A 64 -8.33 -10.72 -6.10
C ASN A 64 -7.03 -11.14 -6.81
N LYS A 65 -6.10 -11.78 -6.09
CA LYS A 65 -4.77 -12.14 -6.62
C LYS A 65 -4.81 -12.99 -7.90
N TYR A 66 -5.84 -13.80 -8.09
CA TYR A 66 -5.98 -14.63 -9.28
C TYR A 66 -6.23 -13.83 -10.57
N PHE A 67 -6.80 -12.62 -10.46
CA PHE A 67 -6.90 -11.70 -11.58
C PHE A 67 -5.52 -11.25 -12.10
N CYS A 68 -4.50 -11.28 -11.27
CA CYS A 68 -3.16 -10.80 -11.61
C CYS A 68 -2.33 -11.80 -12.44
N TYR A 69 -2.78 -13.04 -12.64
CA TYR A 69 -2.00 -14.02 -13.41
C TYR A 69 -1.70 -13.49 -14.82
N SER A 70 -2.71 -13.16 -15.63
CA SER A 70 -2.48 -12.64 -16.96
C SER A 70 -1.64 -11.35 -16.96
N PRO A 71 -2.00 -10.28 -16.23
CA PRO A 71 -1.18 -9.07 -16.22
C PRO A 71 0.29 -9.28 -15.85
N PHE A 72 0.59 -10.12 -14.85
CA PHE A 72 1.96 -10.28 -14.37
C PHE A 72 2.80 -11.23 -15.22
N TYR A 73 2.18 -12.16 -15.95
CA TYR A 73 2.91 -13.00 -16.90
C TYR A 73 3.06 -12.34 -18.28
N ASP A 74 2.10 -11.50 -18.71
CA ASP A 74 2.16 -10.78 -19.98
C ASP A 74 3.09 -9.58 -19.93
N PHE A 75 3.21 -8.92 -18.77
CA PHE A 75 4.16 -7.83 -18.54
C PHE A 75 4.81 -7.95 -17.16
N THR A 76 5.88 -8.74 -17.11
CA THR A 76 6.58 -9.12 -15.89
C THR A 76 7.34 -7.93 -15.25
N ASN A 77 7.78 -8.11 -14.03
CA ASN A 77 8.66 -7.15 -13.35
C ASN A 77 10.00 -6.95 -14.08
N GLU A 78 10.56 -7.97 -14.70
CA GLU A 78 11.76 -7.84 -15.54
C GLU A 78 11.49 -6.95 -16.77
N GLN A 79 10.34 -7.12 -17.41
CA GLN A 79 9.92 -6.28 -18.53
C GLN A 79 9.68 -4.83 -18.09
N VAL A 80 9.10 -4.59 -16.90
CA VAL A 80 9.00 -3.24 -16.31
C VAL A 80 10.39 -2.63 -16.09
N ILE A 81 11.32 -3.39 -15.51
CA ILE A 81 12.71 -2.93 -15.30
C ILE A 81 13.38 -2.60 -16.65
N ASN A 82 13.23 -3.48 -17.63
CA ASN A 82 13.79 -3.30 -18.97
C ASN A 82 13.16 -2.10 -19.70
N PHE A 83 11.85 -1.88 -19.55
CA PHE A 83 11.17 -0.70 -20.09
C PHE A 83 11.81 0.61 -19.60
N PHE A 84 12.03 0.74 -18.30
CA PHE A 84 12.67 1.93 -17.75
C PHE A 84 14.13 2.06 -18.14
N ASN A 85 14.91 0.95 -18.09
CA ASN A 85 16.32 0.96 -18.42
C ASN A 85 16.57 1.32 -19.90
N SER A 86 15.78 0.77 -20.83
CA SER A 86 15.88 1.06 -22.27
C SER A 86 15.46 2.49 -22.63
N ASN A 87 14.63 3.11 -21.80
CA ASN A 87 14.26 4.52 -21.92
C ASN A 87 15.21 5.47 -21.14
N GLY A 88 16.37 4.98 -20.69
CA GLY A 88 17.44 5.77 -20.11
C GLY A 88 17.40 5.95 -18.59
N LEU A 89 16.47 5.31 -17.89
CA LEU A 89 16.40 5.32 -16.43
C LEU A 89 17.10 4.09 -15.84
N LYS A 90 18.32 4.26 -15.34
CA LYS A 90 19.01 3.18 -14.64
C LYS A 90 18.33 2.85 -13.31
N THR A 91 18.11 1.55 -13.06
CA THR A 91 17.51 1.04 -11.82
C THR A 91 18.53 0.37 -10.91
N LYS A 92 18.17 0.18 -9.66
CA LYS A 92 18.89 -0.60 -8.64
C LYS A 92 17.92 -1.44 -7.82
N ILE A 93 18.42 -2.57 -7.29
CA ILE A 93 17.68 -3.45 -6.39
C ILE A 93 18.18 -3.21 -4.96
N GLU A 94 17.26 -3.06 -4.01
CA GLU A 94 17.54 -2.89 -2.59
C GLU A 94 16.98 -4.08 -1.77
N ARG A 95 17.26 -4.08 -0.47
CA ARG A 95 16.76 -5.11 0.47
C ARG A 95 15.27 -5.37 0.26
N GLY A 96 14.87 -6.65 0.24
CA GLY A 96 13.50 -7.09 -0.03
C GLY A 96 13.12 -7.00 -1.51
N ASN A 97 14.12 -7.12 -2.40
CA ASN A 97 13.96 -7.13 -3.86
C ASN A 97 13.28 -5.88 -4.44
N ARG A 98 13.25 -4.77 -3.69
CA ARG A 98 12.61 -3.52 -4.12
C ARG A 98 13.44 -2.82 -5.19
N VAL A 99 12.79 -2.43 -6.26
CA VAL A 99 13.43 -1.78 -7.41
C VAL A 99 13.20 -0.28 -7.38
N PHE A 100 14.28 0.49 -7.38
CA PHE A 100 14.26 1.95 -7.37
C PHE A 100 15.06 2.53 -8.55
N PRO A 101 14.77 3.78 -8.96
CA PRO A 101 15.71 4.53 -9.80
C PRO A 101 17.08 4.63 -9.10
N LYS A 102 18.18 4.51 -9.86
CA LYS A 102 19.53 4.67 -9.29
C LYS A 102 19.76 6.08 -8.70
N SER A 103 19.03 7.07 -9.21
CA SER A 103 19.05 8.47 -8.74
C SER A 103 18.30 8.70 -7.43
N ASP A 104 17.49 7.74 -6.97
CA ASP A 104 16.56 7.89 -5.84
C ASP A 104 15.55 9.04 -6.02
N LYS A 105 15.16 9.37 -7.25
CA LYS A 105 14.22 10.46 -7.57
C LYS A 105 13.05 9.95 -8.40
N SER A 106 11.83 10.05 -7.87
CA SER A 106 10.60 9.74 -8.60
C SER A 106 10.39 10.63 -9.82
N SER A 107 10.92 11.87 -9.80
CA SER A 107 10.88 12.78 -10.94
C SER A 107 11.53 12.20 -12.19
N ASP A 108 12.56 11.37 -12.05
CA ASP A 108 13.23 10.79 -13.20
C ASP A 108 12.41 9.67 -13.85
N VAL A 109 11.58 8.96 -13.06
CA VAL A 109 10.56 8.03 -13.59
C VAL A 109 9.52 8.79 -14.41
N ILE A 110 9.06 9.94 -13.94
CA ILE A 110 8.07 10.79 -14.64
C ILE A 110 8.67 11.32 -15.95
N LYS A 111 9.92 11.77 -15.96
CA LYS A 111 10.60 12.24 -17.17
C LYS A 111 10.68 11.19 -18.28
N VAL A 112 10.76 9.90 -17.93
CA VAL A 112 10.70 8.82 -18.93
C VAL A 112 9.37 8.88 -19.67
N PHE A 113 8.28 8.99 -18.95
CA PHE A 113 6.95 9.10 -19.56
C PHE A 113 6.77 10.39 -20.34
N GLU A 114 7.21 11.54 -19.81
CA GLU A 114 7.17 12.83 -20.53
C GLU A 114 7.85 12.73 -21.91
N LYS A 115 9.03 12.11 -21.96
CA LYS A 115 9.78 11.89 -23.20
C LYS A 115 9.01 10.99 -24.17
N ILE A 116 8.42 9.89 -23.69
CA ILE A 116 7.63 8.95 -24.50
C ILE A 116 6.40 9.64 -25.08
N LEU A 117 5.64 10.34 -24.25
CA LEU A 117 4.42 11.03 -24.66
C LEU A 117 4.72 12.10 -25.73
N LYS A 118 5.81 12.87 -25.55
CA LYS A 118 6.27 13.84 -26.54
C LYS A 118 6.61 13.19 -27.88
N ASN A 119 7.33 12.06 -27.85
CA ASN A 119 7.72 11.34 -29.08
C ASN A 119 6.52 10.73 -29.82
N LYS A 120 5.45 10.41 -29.11
CA LYS A 120 4.20 9.87 -29.67
C LYS A 120 3.18 10.94 -30.05
N ASN A 121 3.49 12.23 -29.87
CA ASN A 121 2.56 13.35 -30.10
C ASN A 121 1.23 13.20 -29.37
N VAL A 122 1.27 12.74 -28.10
CA VAL A 122 0.07 12.56 -27.28
C VAL A 122 -0.55 13.92 -26.91
N ASN A 123 -1.84 14.08 -27.07
CA ASN A 123 -2.61 15.25 -26.68
C ASN A 123 -2.83 15.22 -25.16
N LEU A 124 -2.12 16.06 -24.40
CA LEU A 124 -2.25 16.16 -22.95
C LEU A 124 -3.24 17.25 -22.57
N HIS A 125 -4.34 16.87 -21.90
CA HIS A 125 -5.36 17.75 -21.35
C HIS A 125 -5.21 17.83 -19.84
N LEU A 126 -4.26 18.63 -19.37
CA LEU A 126 -4.01 18.90 -17.95
C LEU A 126 -4.93 20.03 -17.46
N ASN A 127 -5.21 20.05 -16.14
CA ASN A 127 -6.23 20.92 -15.53
C ASN A 127 -7.63 20.74 -16.17
N GLU A 128 -7.89 19.56 -16.74
CA GLU A 128 -9.14 19.26 -17.42
C GLU A 128 -9.77 17.99 -16.85
N GLN A 129 -10.79 18.16 -16.01
CA GLN A 129 -11.48 17.06 -15.35
C GLN A 129 -12.56 16.46 -16.24
N VAL A 130 -12.56 15.14 -16.41
CA VAL A 130 -13.67 14.42 -17.02
C VAL A 130 -14.80 14.29 -15.99
N ASN A 131 -15.96 14.87 -16.33
CA ASN A 131 -17.12 14.92 -15.44
C ASN A 131 -18.19 13.89 -15.81
N LYS A 132 -18.31 13.57 -17.10
CA LYS A 132 -19.32 12.63 -17.60
C LYS A 132 -18.76 11.78 -18.74
N ILE A 133 -19.10 10.49 -18.71
CA ILE A 133 -18.78 9.53 -19.76
C ILE A 133 -20.07 8.77 -20.08
N TYR A 134 -20.41 8.68 -21.35
CA TYR A 134 -21.49 7.80 -21.82
C TYR A 134 -21.13 7.22 -23.17
N LYS A 135 -21.70 6.07 -23.52
CA LYS A 135 -21.53 5.40 -24.81
C LYS A 135 -22.87 5.36 -25.57
N SER A 136 -22.80 5.72 -26.84
CA SER A 136 -23.80 5.43 -27.88
C SER A 136 -23.09 4.61 -28.96
N ASP A 137 -22.96 5.12 -30.16
CA ASP A 137 -22.11 4.49 -31.20
C ASP A 137 -20.63 4.63 -30.84
N THR A 138 -20.25 5.77 -30.33
CA THR A 138 -18.92 6.09 -29.79
C THR A 138 -19.01 6.51 -28.33
N PHE A 139 -17.86 6.75 -27.68
CA PHE A 139 -17.83 7.36 -26.37
C PHE A 139 -17.89 8.89 -26.45
N TYR A 140 -18.70 9.48 -25.57
CA TYR A 140 -18.79 10.93 -25.40
C TYR A 140 -18.31 11.29 -24.00
N LEU A 141 -17.27 12.14 -23.95
CA LEU A 141 -16.70 12.66 -22.73
C LEU A 141 -17.06 14.14 -22.59
N THR A 142 -17.64 14.50 -21.45
CA THR A 142 -17.81 15.91 -21.07
C THR A 142 -16.79 16.21 -19.98
N THR A 143 -15.93 17.16 -20.23
CA THR A 143 -14.93 17.64 -19.30
C THR A 143 -15.36 18.96 -18.64
N SER A 144 -14.49 19.53 -17.80
CA SER A 144 -14.68 20.87 -17.25
C SER A 144 -14.58 21.99 -18.29
N ILE A 145 -14.03 21.70 -19.49
CA ILE A 145 -13.73 22.69 -20.51
C ILE A 145 -14.56 22.44 -21.79
N ASN A 146 -14.57 21.19 -22.29
CA ASN A 146 -15.11 20.83 -23.59
C ASN A 146 -15.90 19.52 -23.59
N LYS A 147 -16.43 19.18 -24.77
CA LYS A 147 -17.01 17.86 -25.08
C LYS A 147 -16.22 17.23 -26.21
N TYR A 148 -15.98 15.92 -26.08
CA TYR A 148 -15.20 15.13 -27.03
C TYR A 148 -15.93 13.83 -27.37
N SER A 149 -15.58 13.23 -28.52
CA SER A 149 -15.97 11.86 -28.87
C SER A 149 -14.75 11.02 -29.18
N PHE A 150 -14.79 9.74 -28.74
CA PHE A 150 -13.69 8.80 -28.89
C PHE A 150 -14.21 7.42 -29.30
N ASP A 151 -13.40 6.70 -30.07
CA ASP A 151 -13.69 5.33 -30.44
C ASP A 151 -13.53 4.37 -29.25
N LYS A 152 -12.49 4.60 -28.44
CA LYS A 152 -12.13 3.78 -27.26
C LYS A 152 -11.75 4.63 -26.06
N VAL A 153 -11.98 4.09 -24.86
CA VAL A 153 -11.69 4.76 -23.60
C VAL A 153 -10.97 3.84 -22.63
N ILE A 154 -9.87 4.32 -22.04
CA ILE A 154 -9.18 3.69 -20.91
C ILE A 154 -9.44 4.47 -19.64
N ILE A 155 -9.99 3.84 -18.62
CA ILE A 155 -10.18 4.41 -17.29
C ILE A 155 -8.98 4.05 -16.42
N ALA A 156 -8.16 5.06 -16.09
CA ALA A 156 -6.95 4.96 -15.27
C ALA A 156 -6.97 5.97 -14.11
N CYS A 157 -8.16 6.30 -13.60
CA CYS A 157 -8.40 7.41 -12.67
C CYS A 157 -7.89 7.14 -11.23
N GLY A 158 -7.36 5.95 -10.95
CA GLY A 158 -6.89 5.56 -9.62
C GLY A 158 -8.02 5.32 -8.62
N GLY A 159 -7.69 5.24 -7.33
CA GLY A 159 -8.59 5.01 -6.22
C GLY A 159 -9.12 6.29 -5.57
N LYS A 160 -9.24 6.28 -4.21
CA LYS A 160 -9.66 7.44 -3.39
C LYS A 160 -8.61 7.87 -2.37
N SER A 161 -7.44 7.24 -2.35
CA SER A 161 -6.37 7.59 -1.42
C SER A 161 -5.52 8.75 -1.94
N TYR A 162 -5.04 9.62 -1.04
CA TYR A 162 -4.32 10.85 -1.39
C TYR A 162 -5.08 11.73 -2.40
N PRO A 163 -6.30 12.21 -2.09
CA PRO A 163 -7.17 12.91 -3.06
C PRO A 163 -6.50 14.14 -3.69
N ASN A 164 -5.58 14.81 -2.98
CA ASN A 164 -4.80 15.93 -3.51
C ASN A 164 -3.83 15.55 -4.65
N THR A 165 -3.62 14.27 -4.90
CA THR A 165 -2.79 13.78 -6.02
C THR A 165 -3.61 13.38 -7.25
N GLY A 166 -4.92 13.46 -7.16
CA GLY A 166 -5.81 13.14 -8.27
C GLY A 166 -6.72 11.94 -8.04
N SER A 167 -6.36 11.04 -7.14
CA SER A 167 -7.17 9.86 -6.78
C SER A 167 -8.31 10.27 -5.83
N ASN A 168 -9.30 11.02 -6.34
CA ASN A 168 -10.39 11.59 -5.54
C ASN A 168 -11.73 10.83 -5.68
N GLY A 169 -11.77 9.82 -6.54
CA GLY A 169 -12.96 9.00 -6.76
C GLY A 169 -14.09 9.66 -7.55
N SER A 170 -13.85 10.81 -8.19
CA SER A 170 -14.89 11.57 -8.92
C SER A 170 -15.55 10.79 -10.07
N LEU A 171 -14.84 9.84 -10.68
CA LEU A 171 -15.34 9.07 -11.82
C LEU A 171 -16.17 7.84 -11.44
N TYR A 172 -16.15 7.38 -10.20
CA TYR A 172 -16.82 6.12 -9.84
C TYR A 172 -18.32 6.13 -10.11
N ASN A 173 -19.00 7.26 -9.90
CA ASN A 173 -20.41 7.41 -10.25
C ASN A 173 -20.65 7.28 -11.76
N GLN A 174 -19.69 7.68 -12.60
CA GLN A 174 -19.81 7.53 -14.07
C GLN A 174 -19.58 6.06 -14.47
N ILE A 175 -18.63 5.39 -13.84
CA ILE A 175 -18.35 3.96 -14.06
C ILE A 175 -19.57 3.12 -13.69
N THR A 176 -20.24 3.43 -12.57
CA THR A 176 -21.51 2.79 -12.16
C THR A 176 -22.63 3.03 -13.19
N ARG A 177 -22.72 4.25 -13.76
CA ARG A 177 -23.71 4.57 -14.82
C ARG A 177 -23.45 3.82 -16.13
N LEU A 178 -22.21 3.42 -16.37
CA LEU A 178 -21.84 2.54 -17.50
C LEU A 178 -22.19 1.07 -17.24
N GLY A 179 -22.74 0.74 -16.07
CA GLY A 179 -23.20 -0.60 -15.70
C GLY A 179 -22.26 -1.40 -14.80
N HIS A 180 -21.11 -0.83 -14.41
CA HIS A 180 -20.12 -1.54 -13.60
C HIS A 180 -20.43 -1.47 -12.10
N THR A 181 -20.11 -2.56 -11.42
CA THR A 181 -20.17 -2.69 -9.96
C THR A 181 -18.91 -2.09 -9.34
N ILE A 182 -19.10 -1.26 -8.32
CA ILE A 182 -18.01 -0.69 -7.54
C ILE A 182 -18.02 -1.29 -6.13
N ASN A 183 -17.02 -2.09 -5.81
CA ASN A 183 -16.79 -2.59 -4.47
C ASN A 183 -16.36 -1.46 -3.54
N GLU A 184 -16.92 -1.44 -2.30
CA GLU A 184 -16.69 -0.36 -1.33
C GLU A 184 -15.20 -0.12 -1.10
N MET A 185 -14.80 1.14 -1.19
CA MET A 185 -13.41 1.54 -0.97
C MET A 185 -13.10 1.76 0.50
N LYS A 186 -12.06 1.08 0.96
CA LYS A 186 -11.55 1.13 2.33
C LYS A 186 -10.06 1.47 2.34
N PRO A 187 -9.52 2.01 3.45
CA PRO A 187 -8.11 2.33 3.55
C PRO A 187 -7.24 1.06 3.58
N GLY A 188 -6.27 0.97 2.67
CA GLY A 188 -5.20 -0.04 2.66
C GLY A 188 -3.83 0.57 2.87
N LEU A 189 -2.88 -0.22 3.40
CA LEU A 189 -1.53 0.24 3.72
C LEU A 189 -1.55 1.55 4.54
N SER A 190 -2.28 1.55 5.62
CA SER A 190 -2.50 2.72 6.49
C SER A 190 -1.98 2.48 7.91
N ALA A 191 -1.91 3.54 8.71
CA ALA A 191 -1.77 3.39 10.15
C ALA A 191 -3.02 2.73 10.74
N ILE A 192 -2.84 2.11 11.91
CA ILE A 192 -3.92 1.54 12.72
C ILE A 192 -4.12 2.42 13.94
N ILE A 193 -5.36 2.78 14.20
CA ILE A 193 -5.78 3.54 15.38
C ILE A 193 -6.07 2.55 16.51
N LEU A 194 -5.56 2.85 17.70
CA LEU A 194 -5.69 2.03 18.90
C LEU A 194 -6.64 2.66 19.93
N LYS A 195 -7.19 1.82 20.79
CA LYS A 195 -7.99 2.26 21.94
C LYS A 195 -7.12 2.86 23.05
N GLU A 196 -5.92 2.31 23.24
CA GLU A 196 -4.96 2.75 24.24
C GLU A 196 -4.38 4.12 23.86
N ASN A 197 -4.21 5.00 24.88
CA ASN A 197 -3.45 6.21 24.66
C ASN A 197 -1.95 5.89 24.56
N VAL A 198 -1.40 6.05 23.36
CA VAL A 198 0.02 5.80 23.04
C VAL A 198 0.78 7.08 22.65
N GLU A 199 0.22 8.26 22.91
CA GLU A 199 0.80 9.54 22.51
C GLU A 199 2.23 9.74 23.03
N GLU A 200 2.54 9.32 24.27
CA GLU A 200 3.89 9.38 24.85
C GLU A 200 4.91 8.50 24.09
N LEU A 201 4.42 7.51 23.36
CA LEU A 201 5.24 6.62 22.54
C LEU A 201 5.44 7.13 21.10
N GLU A 202 4.84 8.27 20.73
CA GLU A 202 4.96 8.81 19.38
C GLU A 202 6.42 8.89 18.93
N GLY A 203 6.69 8.39 17.71
CA GLY A 203 8.02 8.33 17.10
C GLY A 203 8.90 7.16 17.58
N VAL A 204 8.47 6.36 18.55
CA VAL A 204 9.21 5.16 18.97
C VAL A 204 9.13 4.10 17.87
N SER A 205 10.27 3.79 17.27
CA SER A 205 10.41 2.70 16.29
C SER A 205 10.88 1.43 16.98
N LEU A 206 10.22 0.32 16.68
CA LEU A 206 10.58 -1.01 17.13
C LEU A 206 11.08 -1.82 15.92
N LYS A 207 12.26 -2.42 16.08
CA LYS A 207 12.87 -3.31 15.07
C LYS A 207 12.87 -4.74 15.58
N ASN A 208 12.73 -5.69 14.67
CA ASN A 208 12.75 -7.12 14.98
C ASN A 208 11.77 -7.51 16.08
N ILE A 209 10.55 -7.01 16.02
CA ILE A 209 9.43 -7.42 16.88
C ILE A 209 8.54 -8.41 16.13
N GLY A 210 7.86 -9.27 16.88
CA GLY A 210 6.76 -10.08 16.35
C GLY A 210 5.46 -9.31 16.47
N LEU A 211 4.69 -9.22 15.39
CA LEU A 211 3.34 -8.66 15.40
C LEU A 211 2.35 -9.78 15.12
N LYS A 212 1.44 -10.00 16.04
CA LYS A 212 0.35 -10.97 15.92
C LYS A 212 -0.98 -10.25 15.89
N CYS A 213 -1.90 -10.74 15.09
CA CYS A 213 -3.28 -10.25 15.10
C CYS A 213 -4.26 -11.41 15.16
N TYR A 214 -5.31 -11.21 15.97
CA TYR A 214 -6.37 -12.18 16.17
C TYR A 214 -7.70 -11.53 15.84
N ILE A 215 -8.59 -12.28 15.19
CA ILE A 215 -10.02 -11.92 15.01
C ILE A 215 -10.84 -13.02 15.67
N ASN A 216 -11.71 -12.66 16.63
CA ASN A 216 -12.51 -13.61 17.39
C ASN A 216 -11.65 -14.77 17.94
N ASN A 217 -10.49 -14.45 18.53
CA ASN A 217 -9.48 -15.38 19.06
C ASN A 217 -8.79 -16.27 18.03
N LYS A 218 -9.08 -16.14 16.72
CA LYS A 218 -8.34 -16.86 15.67
C LYS A 218 -7.20 -16.00 15.16
N MET A 219 -5.97 -16.54 15.19
CA MET A 219 -4.79 -15.85 14.66
C MET A 219 -4.88 -15.74 13.12
N ILE A 220 -4.76 -14.52 12.60
CA ILE A 220 -4.79 -14.21 11.16
C ILE A 220 -3.50 -13.60 10.64
N PHE A 221 -2.61 -13.16 11.53
CA PHE A 221 -1.34 -12.54 11.18
C PHE A 221 -0.29 -12.87 12.23
N ASN A 222 0.93 -13.22 11.81
CA ASN A 222 2.07 -13.48 12.69
C ASN A 222 3.37 -13.31 11.91
N GLU A 223 3.94 -12.11 11.97
CA GLU A 223 5.13 -11.75 11.21
C GLU A 223 6.15 -11.02 12.08
N ILE A 224 7.44 -11.11 11.70
CA ILE A 224 8.54 -10.42 12.37
C ILE A 224 9.02 -9.26 11.48
N GLY A 225 9.19 -8.06 12.07
CA GLY A 225 9.67 -6.92 11.33
C GLY A 225 9.73 -5.63 12.14
N GLU A 226 9.40 -4.53 11.48
CA GLU A 226 9.50 -3.19 12.04
C GLU A 226 8.12 -2.53 12.14
N MET A 227 7.93 -1.76 13.22
CA MET A 227 6.79 -0.88 13.42
C MET A 227 7.20 0.43 14.09
N ILE A 228 6.33 1.40 14.07
CA ILE A 228 6.49 2.69 14.74
C ILE A 228 5.19 3.06 15.45
N PHE A 229 5.29 3.62 16.65
CA PHE A 229 4.16 4.26 17.30
C PHE A 229 3.89 5.63 16.69
N THR A 230 2.63 5.92 16.43
CA THR A 230 2.12 7.23 16.00
C THR A 230 1.33 7.83 17.16
N ARG A 231 0.92 9.09 17.05
CA ARG A 231 0.18 9.79 18.09
C ARG A 231 -1.08 9.03 18.55
N LYS A 232 -1.80 8.35 17.66
CA LYS A 232 -3.07 7.68 17.95
C LYS A 232 -3.02 6.15 17.80
N GLY A 233 -1.84 5.59 17.52
CA GLY A 233 -1.76 4.17 17.27
C GLY A 233 -0.41 3.71 16.77
N ILE A 234 -0.40 2.87 15.73
CA ILE A 234 0.80 2.23 15.19
C ILE A 234 0.83 2.32 13.66
N SER A 235 2.05 2.27 13.10
CA SER A 235 2.32 2.25 11.66
C SER A 235 3.63 1.49 11.38
N GLY A 236 4.15 1.58 10.17
CA GLY A 236 5.38 0.90 9.74
C GLY A 236 5.09 -0.36 8.94
N PRO A 237 6.12 -1.02 8.37
CA PRO A 237 5.93 -2.05 7.36
C PRO A 237 4.98 -3.19 7.76
N LEU A 238 5.12 -3.76 8.96
CA LEU A 238 4.22 -4.80 9.47
C LEU A 238 2.78 -4.32 9.59
N VAL A 239 2.61 -3.11 10.12
CA VAL A 239 1.28 -2.54 10.39
C VAL A 239 0.58 -2.16 9.10
N LEU A 240 1.30 -1.64 8.11
CA LEU A 240 0.75 -1.35 6.79
C LEU A 240 0.20 -2.61 6.12
N THR A 241 0.96 -3.71 6.16
CA THR A 241 0.48 -5.02 5.66
C THR A 241 -0.76 -5.48 6.43
N LEU A 242 -0.72 -5.46 7.76
CA LEU A 242 -1.84 -5.86 8.60
C LEU A 242 -3.09 -5.02 8.33
N SER A 243 -2.95 -3.70 8.14
CA SER A 243 -4.08 -2.81 7.88
C SER A 243 -4.83 -3.14 6.59
N SER A 244 -4.13 -3.56 5.52
CA SER A 244 -4.76 -4.03 4.27
C SER A 244 -5.54 -5.32 4.50
N ILE A 245 -4.99 -6.27 5.25
CA ILE A 245 -5.69 -7.51 5.60
C ILE A 245 -6.96 -7.23 6.41
N LEU A 246 -6.92 -6.24 7.32
CA LEU A 246 -8.04 -5.87 8.18
C LEU A 246 -9.12 -5.05 7.45
N SER A 247 -8.81 -4.41 6.32
CA SER A 247 -9.73 -3.50 5.61
C SER A 247 -11.09 -4.12 5.28
N LYS A 248 -11.13 -5.41 4.97
CA LYS A 248 -12.37 -6.16 4.64
C LYS A 248 -12.79 -7.13 5.76
N LYS A 249 -12.23 -7.01 6.96
CA LYS A 249 -12.53 -7.91 8.10
C LYS A 249 -13.35 -7.20 9.17
N ASN A 250 -14.22 -7.96 9.82
CA ASN A 250 -15.02 -7.52 10.96
C ASN A 250 -14.86 -8.52 12.11
N GLY A 251 -15.05 -8.08 13.33
CA GLY A 251 -15.00 -8.91 14.53
C GLY A 251 -14.26 -8.23 15.67
N ASP A 252 -14.05 -8.99 16.76
CA ASP A 252 -13.20 -8.56 17.88
C ASP A 252 -11.73 -8.73 17.47
N ILE A 253 -11.05 -7.60 17.22
CA ILE A 253 -9.69 -7.56 16.71
C ILE A 253 -8.72 -7.20 17.82
N LYS A 254 -7.80 -8.10 18.10
CA LYS A 254 -6.73 -7.95 19.08
C LYS A 254 -5.37 -8.00 18.39
N ILE A 255 -4.51 -7.04 18.71
CA ILE A 255 -3.12 -6.96 18.25
C ILE A 255 -2.20 -7.28 19.42
N SER A 256 -1.17 -8.07 19.22
CA SER A 256 -0.20 -8.44 20.23
C SER A 256 1.22 -8.28 19.70
N ILE A 257 2.07 -7.58 20.46
CA ILE A 257 3.46 -7.34 20.11
C ILE A 257 4.37 -8.22 20.94
N ASP A 258 5.13 -9.11 20.31
CA ASP A 258 6.27 -9.80 20.92
C ASP A 258 7.52 -8.91 20.79
N LEU A 259 7.94 -8.31 21.90
CA LEU A 259 9.09 -7.41 21.91
C LEU A 259 10.44 -8.15 21.80
N LYS A 260 10.46 -9.47 21.96
CA LYS A 260 11.65 -10.32 21.90
C LYS A 260 11.38 -11.65 21.18
N PRO A 261 11.01 -11.63 19.90
CA PRO A 261 10.63 -12.86 19.17
C PRO A 261 11.76 -13.87 19.05
N GLY A 262 13.02 -13.43 19.07
CA GLY A 262 14.19 -14.32 19.04
C GLY A 262 14.46 -15.06 20.34
N LEU A 263 13.75 -14.76 21.45
CA LEU A 263 13.89 -15.46 22.72
C LEU A 263 12.64 -16.30 22.99
N THR A 264 12.86 -17.59 23.34
CA THR A 264 11.79 -18.41 23.92
C THR A 264 11.41 -17.88 25.30
N ASP A 265 10.23 -18.25 25.80
CA ASP A 265 9.79 -17.89 27.16
C ASP A 265 10.83 -18.18 28.22
N GLN A 266 11.42 -19.38 28.18
CA GLN A 266 12.46 -19.82 29.14
C GLN A 266 13.72 -18.95 29.04
N LYS A 267 14.23 -18.73 27.82
CA LYS A 267 15.43 -17.88 27.61
C LYS A 267 15.21 -16.43 28.02
N LEU A 268 13.97 -15.92 27.88
CA LEU A 268 13.63 -14.58 28.37
C LEU A 268 13.58 -14.54 29.90
N ASP A 269 13.01 -15.55 30.56
CA ASP A 269 13.02 -15.67 32.03
C ASP A 269 14.45 -15.74 32.60
N ASP A 270 15.30 -16.59 32.03
CA ASP A 270 16.72 -16.73 32.40
C ASP A 270 17.45 -15.37 32.22
N ARG A 271 17.12 -14.61 31.17
CA ARG A 271 17.68 -13.27 30.93
C ARG A 271 17.21 -12.29 32.00
N ILE A 272 15.91 -12.27 32.33
CA ILE A 272 15.34 -11.40 33.37
C ILE A 272 16.01 -11.73 34.73
N LEU A 273 16.12 -13.00 35.09
CA LEU A 273 16.77 -13.45 36.35
C LEU A 273 18.21 -12.95 36.42
N ARG A 274 18.98 -13.09 35.35
CA ARG A 274 20.36 -12.61 35.28
C ARG A 274 20.45 -11.10 35.46
N ASP A 275 19.62 -10.33 34.70
CA ASP A 275 19.61 -8.90 34.81
C ASP A 275 19.14 -8.40 36.19
N PHE A 276 18.29 -9.18 36.89
CA PHE A 276 17.85 -8.93 38.26
C PHE A 276 18.98 -9.21 39.26
N SER A 277 19.71 -10.32 39.12
CA SER A 277 20.87 -10.66 39.95
C SER A 277 21.94 -9.55 39.93
N ASP A 278 22.19 -8.98 38.74
CA ASP A 278 23.17 -7.90 38.57
C ASP A 278 22.71 -6.55 39.11
N ASN A 279 21.41 -6.38 39.41
CA ASN A 279 20.82 -5.09 39.75
C ASN A 279 19.91 -5.12 40.98
N GLN A 280 20.13 -5.99 41.95
CA GLN A 280 19.24 -6.26 43.09
C GLN A 280 18.78 -5.03 43.88
N ASN A 281 19.63 -4.01 44.01
CA ASN A 281 19.35 -2.78 44.76
C ASN A 281 18.76 -1.64 43.91
N LYS A 282 18.66 -1.83 42.58
CA LYS A 282 18.07 -0.83 41.70
C LYS A 282 16.53 -0.98 41.67
N THR A 283 15.85 0.10 41.26
CA THR A 283 14.43 0.00 40.94
C THR A 283 14.22 -0.85 39.67
N ILE A 284 13.06 -1.50 39.59
CA ILE A 284 12.72 -2.35 38.44
C ILE A 284 12.72 -1.54 37.14
N GLU A 285 12.31 -0.28 37.16
CA GLU A 285 12.38 0.64 36.02
C GLU A 285 13.80 0.72 35.44
N ASN A 286 14.80 0.85 36.29
CA ASN A 286 16.20 0.93 35.86
C ASN A 286 16.78 -0.44 35.45
N ALA A 287 16.36 -1.52 36.08
CA ALA A 287 16.89 -2.84 35.85
C ALA A 287 16.51 -3.40 34.46
N ILE A 288 15.29 -3.13 33.98
CA ILE A 288 14.83 -3.65 32.68
C ILE A 288 15.21 -2.77 31.48
N SER A 289 15.98 -1.71 31.69
CA SER A 289 16.43 -0.79 30.63
C SER A 289 17.25 -1.44 29.51
N LYS A 290 17.89 -2.60 29.80
CA LYS A 290 18.60 -3.41 28.81
C LYS A 290 17.69 -4.38 28.02
N ILE A 291 16.47 -4.60 28.51
CA ILE A 291 15.51 -5.54 27.90
C ILE A 291 14.63 -4.81 26.88
N THR A 292 14.25 -3.57 27.14
CA THR A 292 13.33 -2.81 26.29
C THR A 292 13.76 -1.37 26.09
N ILE A 293 13.11 -0.66 25.17
CA ILE A 293 13.34 0.76 24.91
C ILE A 293 12.82 1.59 26.10
N LYS A 294 13.58 2.61 26.54
CA LYS A 294 13.28 3.42 27.71
C LYS A 294 11.82 3.91 27.79
N LYS A 295 11.27 4.42 26.69
CA LYS A 295 9.87 4.89 26.64
C LYS A 295 8.83 3.79 26.85
N LEU A 296 9.17 2.50 26.61
CA LEU A 296 8.24 1.37 26.81
C LEU A 296 8.29 0.81 28.23
N ILE A 297 9.25 1.18 29.05
CA ILE A 297 9.45 0.64 30.40
C ILE A 297 8.18 0.84 31.25
N LEU A 298 7.73 2.10 31.40
CA LEU A 298 6.55 2.42 32.20
C LEU A 298 5.26 1.77 31.68
N PRO A 299 4.95 1.80 30.36
CA PRO A 299 3.81 1.07 29.82
C PRO A 299 3.87 -0.45 30.11
N ILE A 300 5.03 -1.08 29.97
CA ILE A 300 5.22 -2.52 30.27
C ILE A 300 4.99 -2.80 31.75
N LEU A 301 5.61 -2.02 32.66
CA LEU A 301 5.44 -2.20 34.09
C LEU A 301 4.00 -1.99 34.53
N LYS A 302 3.32 -0.98 33.97
CA LYS A 302 1.88 -0.73 34.21
C LYS A 302 1.04 -1.93 33.76
N SER A 303 1.29 -2.47 32.57
CA SER A 303 0.57 -3.65 32.05
C SER A 303 0.86 -4.91 32.85
N ALA A 304 2.07 -5.04 33.43
CA ALA A 304 2.45 -6.15 34.31
C ALA A 304 1.97 -5.96 35.76
N ASN A 305 1.33 -4.83 36.08
CA ASN A 305 0.90 -4.43 37.43
C ASN A 305 2.06 -4.39 38.44
N ILE A 306 3.20 -3.81 38.03
CA ILE A 306 4.41 -3.67 38.84
C ILE A 306 4.68 -2.18 39.13
N ASN A 307 4.90 -1.84 40.42
CA ASN A 307 5.32 -0.49 40.80
C ASN A 307 6.73 -0.19 40.26
N PRO A 308 6.93 0.85 39.41
CA PRO A 308 8.24 1.18 38.84
C PRO A 308 9.35 1.44 39.87
N ASN A 309 8.99 1.96 41.06
CA ASN A 309 9.93 2.28 42.12
C ASN A 309 10.31 1.09 43.03
N LYS A 310 9.67 -0.06 42.83
CA LYS A 310 9.96 -1.26 43.60
C LYS A 310 11.36 -1.75 43.30
N LYS A 311 12.11 -2.14 44.35
CA LYS A 311 13.45 -2.71 44.19
C LYS A 311 13.38 -4.11 43.58
N VAL A 312 14.38 -4.45 42.80
CA VAL A 312 14.46 -5.76 42.10
C VAL A 312 14.42 -6.94 43.07
N ASN A 313 15.07 -6.84 44.22
CA ASN A 313 15.06 -7.88 45.26
C ASN A 313 13.68 -8.08 45.93
N GLU A 314 12.76 -7.13 45.74
CA GLU A 314 11.37 -7.21 46.24
C GLU A 314 10.39 -7.78 45.22
N ILE A 315 10.82 -7.96 43.95
CA ILE A 315 10.00 -8.49 42.87
C ILE A 315 9.70 -9.97 43.12
N THR A 316 8.43 -10.29 43.23
CA THR A 316 7.95 -11.64 43.40
C THR A 316 8.08 -12.48 42.14
N LYS A 317 8.05 -13.80 42.24
CA LYS A 317 7.99 -14.70 41.09
C LYS A 317 6.77 -14.39 40.20
N PHE A 318 5.62 -14.11 40.79
CA PHE A 318 4.38 -13.78 40.07
C PHE A 318 4.56 -12.51 39.24
N GLU A 319 5.13 -11.44 39.80
CA GLU A 319 5.38 -10.18 39.08
C GLU A 319 6.39 -10.38 37.93
N ARG A 320 7.45 -11.18 38.18
CA ARG A 320 8.42 -11.53 37.13
C ARG A 320 7.75 -12.32 35.98
N ASP A 321 6.90 -13.30 36.30
CA ASP A 321 6.16 -14.07 35.29
C ASP A 321 5.22 -13.15 34.49
N ASN A 322 4.55 -12.19 35.13
CA ASN A 322 3.74 -11.19 34.45
C ASN A 322 4.59 -10.28 33.54
N LEU A 323 5.73 -9.80 34.02
CA LEU A 323 6.66 -9.02 33.21
C LEU A 323 7.10 -9.77 31.96
N ARG A 324 7.48 -11.05 32.12
CA ARG A 324 7.85 -11.92 31.00
C ARG A 324 6.70 -12.06 29.99
N LYS A 325 5.46 -12.32 30.47
CA LYS A 325 4.27 -12.44 29.61
C LYS A 325 4.02 -11.16 28.83
N ILE A 326 4.10 -9.98 29.46
CA ILE A 326 3.88 -8.71 28.80
C ILE A 326 4.96 -8.42 27.74
N ILE A 327 6.22 -8.77 28.00
CA ILE A 327 7.30 -8.61 26.99
C ILE A 327 7.05 -9.53 25.77
N LYS A 328 6.48 -10.72 25.96
CA LYS A 328 6.13 -11.67 24.91
C LYS A 328 4.79 -11.39 24.23
N SER A 329 3.89 -10.65 24.88
CA SER A 329 2.54 -10.36 24.41
C SER A 329 2.08 -9.00 24.97
N PHE A 330 2.60 -7.92 24.39
CA PHE A 330 2.15 -6.56 24.69
C PHE A 330 0.90 -6.28 23.85
N ASP A 331 -0.26 -6.40 24.48
CA ASP A 331 -1.56 -6.40 23.84
C ASP A 331 -2.07 -4.98 23.60
N LEU A 332 -2.66 -4.77 22.43
CA LEU A 332 -3.24 -3.52 21.96
C LEU A 332 -4.62 -3.80 21.34
N THR A 333 -5.55 -2.88 21.52
CA THR A 333 -6.92 -3.00 21.02
C THR A 333 -7.08 -2.18 19.72
N TYR A 334 -7.41 -2.85 18.64
CA TYR A 334 -7.73 -2.22 17.35
C TYR A 334 -9.05 -1.43 17.45
N VAL A 335 -9.05 -0.22 16.90
CA VAL A 335 -10.28 0.58 16.74
C VAL A 335 -10.66 0.65 15.26
N SER A 336 -9.73 1.11 14.43
CA SER A 336 -9.94 1.27 12.98
C SER A 336 -8.61 1.40 12.25
N ASN A 337 -8.65 1.22 10.94
CA ASN A 337 -7.61 1.77 10.08
C ASN A 337 -7.70 3.32 10.09
N GLU A 338 -6.61 3.99 9.73
CA GLU A 338 -6.61 5.45 9.49
C GLU A 338 -7.56 5.78 8.32
N LYS A 339 -7.99 7.03 8.20
CA LYS A 339 -8.91 7.48 7.16
C LYS A 339 -8.33 7.23 5.76
N LEU A 340 -9.23 6.97 4.81
CA LEU A 340 -8.87 6.68 3.42
C LEU A 340 -7.99 7.75 2.77
N ASP A 341 -8.20 9.02 3.10
CA ASP A 341 -7.42 10.15 2.58
C ASP A 341 -5.92 10.08 2.92
N TYR A 342 -5.57 9.41 4.02
CA TYR A 342 -4.19 9.22 4.51
C TYR A 342 -3.63 7.82 4.23
N ALA A 343 -4.44 6.94 3.66
CA ALA A 343 -4.00 5.61 3.25
C ALA A 343 -3.09 5.67 2.02
N ILE A 344 -2.13 4.75 1.91
CA ILE A 344 -1.25 4.70 0.73
C ILE A 344 -2.03 4.25 -0.51
N ILE A 345 -2.96 3.29 -0.33
CA ILE A 345 -3.82 2.75 -1.38
C ILE A 345 -5.27 2.66 -0.92
N SER A 346 -6.16 2.54 -1.91
CA SER A 346 -7.54 2.13 -1.70
C SER A 346 -7.68 0.62 -1.88
N VAL A 347 -8.41 -0.05 -1.00
CA VAL A 347 -8.87 -1.44 -1.15
C VAL A 347 -10.33 -1.37 -1.61
N GLY A 348 -10.66 -1.96 -2.74
CA GLY A 348 -11.95 -1.80 -3.43
C GLY A 348 -11.78 -1.17 -4.81
N GLY A 349 -12.83 -1.10 -5.60
CA GLY A 349 -12.82 -0.57 -6.95
C GLY A 349 -13.78 -1.31 -7.88
N VAL A 350 -13.55 -1.25 -9.18
CA VAL A 350 -14.34 -1.98 -10.20
C VAL A 350 -14.19 -3.48 -9.99
N ASP A 351 -15.31 -4.21 -9.98
CA ASP A 351 -15.33 -5.65 -9.79
C ASP A 351 -14.54 -6.35 -10.91
N VAL A 352 -13.56 -7.18 -10.53
CA VAL A 352 -12.68 -7.89 -11.45
C VAL A 352 -13.42 -8.89 -12.36
N ASN A 353 -14.58 -9.39 -11.93
CA ASN A 353 -15.40 -10.31 -12.74
C ASN A 353 -15.97 -9.65 -14.01
N GLU A 354 -16.04 -8.32 -14.03
CA GLU A 354 -16.56 -7.51 -15.12
C GLU A 354 -15.47 -7.04 -16.10
N ILE A 355 -14.20 -7.43 -15.86
CA ILE A 355 -13.04 -7.08 -16.68
C ILE A 355 -12.39 -8.35 -17.20
N ASP A 356 -11.97 -8.35 -18.47
CA ASP A 356 -11.14 -9.42 -19.03
C ASP A 356 -9.68 -9.23 -18.56
N PRO A 357 -9.10 -10.18 -17.78
CA PRO A 357 -7.75 -10.04 -17.26
C PRO A 357 -6.64 -10.11 -18.32
N SER A 358 -6.93 -10.56 -19.54
CA SER A 358 -5.94 -10.66 -20.61
C SER A 358 -5.89 -9.43 -21.52
N THR A 359 -6.97 -8.64 -21.55
CA THR A 359 -7.05 -7.45 -22.40
C THR A 359 -7.29 -6.17 -21.63
N MET A 360 -7.74 -6.27 -20.37
CA MET A 360 -8.24 -5.17 -19.54
C MET A 360 -9.55 -4.56 -20.08
N GLU A 361 -10.18 -5.14 -21.10
CA GLU A 361 -11.45 -4.68 -21.65
C GLU A 361 -12.61 -5.02 -20.71
N SER A 362 -13.57 -4.12 -20.63
CA SER A 362 -14.85 -4.37 -19.96
C SER A 362 -15.63 -5.46 -20.65
N LYS A 363 -16.14 -6.44 -19.89
CA LYS A 363 -17.09 -7.44 -20.37
C LYS A 363 -18.51 -6.90 -20.55
N ILE A 364 -18.80 -5.69 -20.06
CA ILE A 364 -20.13 -5.06 -20.07
C ILE A 364 -20.23 -4.04 -21.20
N VAL A 365 -19.18 -3.23 -21.39
CA VAL A 365 -19.15 -2.13 -22.36
C VAL A 365 -17.96 -2.34 -23.30
N LYS A 366 -18.25 -2.70 -24.56
CA LYS A 366 -17.21 -2.87 -25.57
C LYS A 366 -16.38 -1.61 -25.78
N ASP A 367 -15.06 -1.75 -26.03
CA ASP A 367 -14.09 -0.66 -26.27
C ASP A 367 -13.85 0.24 -25.03
N LEU A 368 -14.28 -0.21 -23.83
CA LEU A 368 -13.96 0.40 -22.53
C LEU A 368 -12.93 -0.47 -21.82
N TYR A 369 -11.85 0.14 -21.36
CA TYR A 369 -10.76 -0.56 -20.67
C TYR A 369 -10.52 0.03 -19.28
N PHE A 370 -10.04 -0.80 -18.36
CA PHE A 370 -9.67 -0.37 -17.00
C PHE A 370 -8.22 -0.74 -16.71
N CYS A 371 -7.46 0.13 -16.05
CA CYS A 371 -6.11 -0.21 -15.60
C CYS A 371 -5.70 0.53 -14.32
N GLY A 372 -4.87 -0.13 -13.51
CA GLY A 372 -4.36 0.39 -12.24
C GLY A 372 -5.36 0.32 -11.09
N GLU A 373 -5.17 1.20 -10.10
CA GLU A 373 -5.85 1.18 -8.80
C GLU A 373 -7.38 1.41 -8.87
N VAL A 374 -7.94 1.70 -10.03
CA VAL A 374 -9.40 1.76 -10.24
C VAL A 374 -10.05 0.38 -10.15
N ILE A 375 -9.29 -0.68 -10.44
CA ILE A 375 -9.70 -2.10 -10.36
C ILE A 375 -9.61 -2.56 -8.89
N ASP A 376 -10.56 -3.38 -8.42
CA ASP A 376 -10.53 -3.96 -7.05
C ASP A 376 -9.40 -4.98 -6.88
N VAL A 377 -8.15 -4.50 -6.97
CA VAL A 377 -6.92 -5.27 -6.72
C VAL A 377 -5.99 -4.41 -5.88
N ASP A 378 -5.51 -4.94 -4.78
CA ASP A 378 -4.51 -4.29 -3.92
C ASP A 378 -3.41 -5.25 -3.50
N GLY A 379 -2.19 -4.75 -3.49
CA GLY A 379 -0.99 -5.48 -3.06
C GLY A 379 -0.36 -4.88 -1.81
N PHE A 380 0.49 -5.66 -1.17
CA PHE A 380 1.26 -5.22 0.00
C PHE A 380 2.33 -4.18 -0.37
N THR A 381 3.06 -3.70 0.65
CA THR A 381 4.21 -2.82 0.43
C THR A 381 5.35 -3.58 -0.25
N GLY A 382 6.04 -2.97 -1.22
CA GLY A 382 7.16 -3.64 -1.88
C GLY A 382 7.31 -3.36 -3.37
N GLY A 383 6.41 -2.56 -3.97
CA GLY A 383 6.40 -2.26 -5.41
C GLY A 383 5.27 -2.97 -6.17
N PHE A 384 4.51 -3.83 -5.49
CA PHE A 384 3.47 -4.68 -6.09
C PHE A 384 2.31 -3.87 -6.71
N ASN A 385 1.86 -2.79 -6.06
CA ASN A 385 0.80 -1.93 -6.59
C ASN A 385 1.22 -1.16 -7.85
N LEU A 386 2.48 -0.73 -7.94
CA LEU A 386 3.00 -0.12 -9.16
C LEU A 386 3.23 -1.15 -10.26
N GLN A 387 3.70 -2.36 -9.92
CA GLN A 387 3.76 -3.47 -10.88
C GLN A 387 2.38 -3.73 -11.49
N PHE A 388 1.32 -3.85 -10.66
CA PHE A 388 -0.05 -4.02 -11.12
C PHE A 388 -0.50 -2.88 -12.04
N ALA A 389 -0.24 -1.63 -11.64
CA ALA A 389 -0.57 -0.47 -12.46
C ALA A 389 0.14 -0.49 -13.82
N PHE A 390 1.42 -0.87 -13.86
CA PHE A 390 2.18 -0.96 -15.10
C PHE A 390 1.74 -2.14 -15.98
N SER A 391 1.54 -3.32 -15.40
CA SER A 391 1.13 -4.51 -16.15
C SER A 391 -0.26 -4.33 -16.76
N THR A 392 -1.22 -3.82 -15.99
CA THR A 392 -2.58 -3.56 -16.50
C THR A 392 -2.61 -2.40 -17.50
N GLY A 393 -1.77 -1.37 -17.29
CA GLY A 393 -1.60 -0.29 -18.26
C GLY A 393 -1.03 -0.78 -19.58
N TYR A 394 -0.01 -1.65 -19.53
CA TYR A 394 0.56 -2.29 -20.72
C TYR A 394 -0.52 -3.06 -21.50
N LEU A 395 -1.25 -3.96 -20.82
CA LEU A 395 -2.29 -4.77 -21.46
C LEU A 395 -3.39 -3.90 -22.07
N ALA A 396 -3.90 -2.90 -21.36
CA ALA A 396 -4.87 -1.98 -21.92
C ALA A 396 -4.31 -1.26 -23.16
N GLY A 397 -3.03 -0.86 -23.15
CA GLY A 397 -2.41 -0.17 -24.26
C GLY A 397 -2.21 -0.98 -25.52
N ILE A 398 -1.85 -2.27 -25.39
CA ILE A 398 -1.63 -3.14 -26.58
C ILE A 398 -2.89 -3.70 -27.19
N ASN A 399 -3.99 -3.75 -26.40
CA ASN A 399 -5.28 -4.33 -26.84
C ASN A 399 -6.30 -3.27 -27.30
N ILE A 400 -5.88 -2.02 -27.33
CA ILE A 400 -6.65 -0.91 -27.91
C ILE A 400 -6.82 -1.05 -29.42
#